data_b55c67bd862c0ebacc47e3ecd5802900
#
_entry.id   b55c67bd862c0ebacc47e3ecd5802900
#
_cell.length_a   1.000
_cell.length_b   1.000
_cell.length_c   1.000
_cell.angle_alpha   90.00
_cell.angle_beta   90.00
_cell.angle_gamma   90.00
#
_symmetry.space_group_name_H-M   'P 1'
#
loop_
_entity.id
_entity.type
_entity.pdbx_description
1 polymer ?
#
loop_
_entity_poly.entity_id
_entity_poly.type
_entity_poly.pdbx_seq_one_letter_code
_entity_poly.pdbx_strand_id
1 'polypeptide(L)'
;KKIKKLIFGFVSLDMIPLESHFRQARQKNEIDVMELDEGMVQWGLRAAAMNLPFLPTRVGLGTDVLTHNPELEYVTSPYSDAEKLVAMPALNLDIALIHVNKSDEKGNTQIVGPDPFFDELFARAACKTFISSEEVVSTQELGGNDGAIFSRFERSLVTGVLHAPCGAHPTSCAPSYGFDIKHLKEYSEAAKSFDEYSAKYLNKTHQEYIDSVGGAETILNIPLPQF
;
A
#
# COMPACT_ATOMS: atom_id res chain seq x y z
N LYS A 1 -20.35 -1.33 -0.24
CA LYS A 1 -19.39 -0.39 -0.86
C LYS A 1 -18.76 0.45 0.25
N LYS A 2 -17.43 0.34 0.44
CA LYS A 2 -16.71 1.06 1.51
C LYS A 2 -15.78 2.16 0.97
N ILE A 3 -15.47 2.14 -0.33
CA ILE A 3 -14.60 3.09 -1.01
C ILE A 3 -15.45 4.00 -1.89
N LYS A 4 -15.28 5.32 -1.74
CA LYS A 4 -15.95 6.33 -2.56
C LYS A 4 -15.06 6.77 -3.72
N LYS A 5 -13.79 7.09 -3.43
CA LYS A 5 -12.80 7.52 -4.42
C LYS A 5 -11.51 6.73 -4.22
N LEU A 6 -10.86 6.32 -5.30
CA LEU A 6 -9.55 5.68 -5.30
C LEU A 6 -8.56 6.56 -6.06
N ILE A 7 -7.39 6.82 -5.45
CA ILE A 7 -6.25 7.50 -6.07
C ILE A 7 -5.16 6.45 -6.20
N PHE A 8 -4.68 6.19 -7.40
CA PHE A 8 -3.76 5.08 -7.64
C PHE A 8 -2.91 5.29 -8.89
N GLY A 9 -1.74 4.64 -8.94
CA GLY A 9 -0.92 4.48 -10.14
C GLY A 9 -1.12 3.13 -10.81
N PHE A 10 -1.54 2.12 -10.03
CA PHE A 10 -1.73 0.76 -10.52
C PHE A 10 -2.69 -0.01 -9.62
N VAL A 11 -3.62 -0.76 -10.21
CA VAL A 11 -4.52 -1.67 -9.49
C VAL A 11 -4.51 -3.02 -10.19
N SER A 12 -3.63 -3.90 -9.79
CA SER A 12 -3.59 -5.32 -10.14
C SER A 12 -2.40 -5.99 -9.43
N LEU A 13 -2.26 -7.30 -9.65
CA LEU A 13 -1.05 -8.05 -9.34
C LEU A 13 -0.45 -8.55 -10.65
N ASP A 14 0.85 -8.43 -10.84
CA ASP A 14 1.55 -8.82 -12.07
C ASP A 14 1.26 -10.27 -12.48
N MET A 15 1.06 -11.15 -11.49
CA MET A 15 0.79 -12.58 -11.67
C MET A 15 -0.68 -12.91 -11.94
N ILE A 16 -1.60 -11.97 -11.72
CA ILE A 16 -3.04 -12.14 -11.92
C ILE A 16 -3.53 -11.01 -12.81
N PRO A 17 -4.00 -11.31 -14.03
CA PRO A 17 -4.44 -10.26 -14.93
C PRO A 17 -5.69 -9.57 -14.39
N LEU A 18 -5.62 -8.26 -14.27
CA LEU A 18 -6.68 -7.31 -13.96
C LEU A 18 -7.58 -7.69 -12.78
N GLU A 19 -7.52 -6.92 -11.73
CA GLU A 19 -8.39 -7.06 -10.57
C GLU A 19 -9.86 -6.89 -10.98
N SER A 20 -10.65 -7.96 -10.83
CA SER A 20 -11.98 -8.06 -11.42
C SER A 20 -13.04 -7.21 -10.72
N HIS A 21 -12.92 -7.01 -9.40
CA HIS A 21 -13.90 -6.25 -8.62
C HIS A 21 -13.78 -4.74 -8.88
N PHE A 22 -12.55 -4.21 -8.86
CA PHE A 22 -12.27 -2.82 -9.21
C PHE A 22 -12.69 -2.52 -10.66
N ARG A 23 -12.31 -3.39 -11.60
CA ARG A 23 -12.68 -3.26 -13.00
C ARG A 23 -14.18 -3.16 -13.19
N GLN A 24 -14.98 -4.02 -12.55
CA GLN A 24 -16.44 -3.96 -12.63
C GLN A 24 -16.99 -2.69 -12.01
N ALA A 25 -16.49 -2.27 -10.83
CA ALA A 25 -16.90 -1.04 -10.19
C ALA A 25 -16.60 0.19 -11.05
N ARG A 26 -15.43 0.20 -11.72
CA ARG A 26 -14.99 1.24 -12.64
C ARG A 26 -15.92 1.31 -13.87
N GLN A 27 -16.20 0.17 -14.51
CA GLN A 27 -17.08 0.09 -15.69
C GLN A 27 -18.52 0.51 -15.40
N LYS A 28 -19.00 0.29 -14.16
CA LYS A 28 -20.34 0.67 -13.71
C LYS A 28 -20.42 2.08 -13.12
N ASN A 29 -19.32 2.84 -13.12
CA ASN A 29 -19.21 4.15 -12.45
C ASN A 29 -19.64 4.13 -10.98
N GLU A 30 -19.28 3.06 -10.25
CA GLU A 30 -19.62 2.87 -8.85
C GLU A 30 -18.56 3.42 -7.89
N ILE A 31 -17.40 3.82 -8.41
CA ILE A 31 -16.27 4.37 -7.68
C ILE A 31 -15.68 5.54 -8.46
N ASP A 32 -15.45 6.66 -7.79
CA ASP A 32 -14.68 7.77 -8.33
C ASP A 32 -13.21 7.40 -8.37
N VAL A 33 -12.49 7.87 -9.38
CA VAL A 33 -11.06 7.57 -9.52
C VAL A 33 -10.27 8.82 -9.89
N MET A 34 -9.03 8.83 -9.41
CA MET A 34 -7.93 9.64 -9.90
C MET A 34 -6.82 8.68 -10.31
N GLU A 35 -6.82 8.35 -11.59
CA GLU A 35 -5.84 7.43 -12.17
C GLU A 35 -4.60 8.22 -12.60
N LEU A 36 -3.49 7.93 -11.95
CA LEU A 36 -2.22 8.62 -12.09
C LEU A 36 -1.16 7.65 -12.63
N ASP A 37 -0.01 8.17 -12.99
CA ASP A 37 1.22 7.38 -13.07
C ASP A 37 1.77 7.12 -11.64
N GLU A 38 2.49 6.02 -11.46
CA GLU A 38 3.09 5.66 -10.17
C GLU A 38 4.02 6.77 -9.65
N GLY A 39 4.84 7.36 -10.53
CA GLY A 39 5.71 8.48 -10.18
C GLY A 39 4.92 9.70 -9.71
N MET A 40 3.73 9.95 -10.25
CA MET A 40 2.85 11.03 -9.78
C MET A 40 2.31 10.75 -8.39
N VAL A 41 1.90 9.51 -8.10
CA VAL A 41 1.47 9.12 -6.75
C VAL A 41 2.60 9.34 -5.74
N GLN A 42 3.81 8.89 -6.06
CA GLN A 42 4.99 9.12 -5.22
C GLN A 42 5.26 10.62 -5.00
N TRP A 43 5.12 11.45 -6.06
CA TRP A 43 5.34 12.89 -5.97
C TRP A 43 4.31 13.58 -5.09
N GLY A 44 3.05 13.20 -5.21
CA GLY A 44 1.98 13.71 -4.35
C GLY A 44 2.17 13.34 -2.87
N LEU A 45 2.54 12.10 -2.57
CA LEU A 45 2.89 11.66 -1.21
C LEU A 45 4.12 12.39 -0.69
N ARG A 46 5.14 12.60 -1.54
CA ARG A 46 6.36 13.34 -1.18
C ARG A 46 6.07 14.82 -0.88
N ALA A 47 5.20 15.46 -1.67
CA ALA A 47 4.75 16.82 -1.40
C ALA A 47 4.09 16.92 -0.02
N ALA A 48 3.18 16.00 0.30
CA ALA A 48 2.53 15.92 1.60
C ALA A 48 3.55 15.69 2.74
N ALA A 49 4.47 14.74 2.58
CA ALA A 49 5.53 14.45 3.54
C ALA A 49 6.45 15.64 3.84
N MET A 50 6.61 16.53 2.88
CA MET A 50 7.41 17.78 3.00
C MET A 50 6.57 18.99 3.43
N ASN A 51 5.26 18.83 3.68
CA ASN A 51 4.33 19.92 3.95
C ASN A 51 4.31 21.00 2.84
N LEU A 52 4.47 20.58 1.59
CA LEU A 52 4.37 21.43 0.41
C LEU A 52 2.99 21.27 -0.23
N PRO A 53 2.40 22.33 -0.81
CA PRO A 53 1.09 22.22 -1.46
C PRO A 53 1.12 21.38 -2.75
N PHE A 54 2.27 21.33 -3.42
CA PHE A 54 2.52 20.54 -4.62
C PHE A 54 4.02 20.35 -4.85
N LEU A 55 4.38 19.43 -5.73
CA LEU A 55 5.73 19.32 -6.31
C LEU A 55 5.65 19.32 -7.85
N PRO A 56 6.56 20.05 -8.54
CA PRO A 56 6.63 20.02 -9.99
C PRO A 56 7.22 18.70 -10.49
N THR A 57 6.67 18.17 -11.59
CA THR A 57 7.15 16.93 -12.22
C THR A 57 6.98 16.96 -13.73
N ARG A 58 7.80 16.17 -14.44
CA ARG A 58 7.62 15.88 -15.87
C ARG A 58 6.71 14.68 -16.10
N VAL A 59 6.47 13.88 -15.08
CA VAL A 59 5.67 12.67 -15.18
C VAL A 59 4.24 13.03 -15.59
N GLY A 60 3.71 12.31 -16.55
CA GLY A 60 2.38 12.55 -17.12
C GLY A 60 2.35 13.52 -18.30
N LEU A 61 3.41 14.31 -18.55
CA LEU A 61 3.46 15.20 -19.72
C LEU A 61 3.40 14.39 -21.03
N GLY A 62 2.55 14.85 -21.96
CA GLY A 62 2.38 14.20 -23.24
C GLY A 62 1.58 12.90 -23.22
N THR A 63 0.89 12.61 -22.11
CA THR A 63 0.02 11.44 -21.95
C THR A 63 -1.42 11.87 -21.71
N ASP A 64 -2.35 10.92 -21.85
CA ASP A 64 -3.79 11.14 -21.59
C ASP A 64 -4.12 11.25 -20.09
N VAL A 65 -3.17 10.96 -19.20
CA VAL A 65 -3.37 11.06 -17.74
C VAL A 65 -3.86 12.46 -17.35
N LEU A 66 -3.29 13.50 -17.93
CA LEU A 66 -3.70 14.88 -17.64
C LEU A 66 -5.05 15.25 -18.22
N THR A 67 -5.44 14.62 -19.34
CA THR A 67 -6.77 14.80 -19.93
C THR A 67 -7.86 14.18 -19.06
N HIS A 68 -7.55 13.04 -18.43
CA HIS A 68 -8.48 12.33 -17.55
C HIS A 68 -8.53 12.85 -16.11
N ASN A 69 -7.57 13.70 -15.72
CA ASN A 69 -7.50 14.33 -14.40
C ASN A 69 -7.46 15.86 -14.55
N PRO A 70 -8.60 16.49 -14.89
CA PRO A 70 -8.66 17.94 -15.16
C PRO A 70 -8.36 18.82 -13.94
N GLU A 71 -8.29 18.24 -12.75
CA GLU A 71 -7.87 18.90 -11.53
C GLU A 71 -6.35 19.10 -11.42
N LEU A 72 -5.57 18.48 -12.30
CA LEU A 72 -4.12 18.65 -12.33
C LEU A 72 -3.74 19.90 -13.13
N GLU A 73 -3.00 20.78 -12.51
CA GLU A 73 -2.59 22.05 -13.06
C GLU A 73 -1.13 22.02 -13.56
N TYR A 74 -0.77 23.02 -14.34
CA TYR A 74 0.60 23.20 -14.81
C TYR A 74 1.29 24.34 -14.06
N VAL A 75 2.61 24.24 -13.94
CA VAL A 75 3.48 25.30 -13.44
C VAL A 75 4.64 25.51 -14.42
N THR A 76 5.07 26.75 -14.57
CA THR A 76 6.25 27.08 -15.37
C THR A 76 7.46 27.25 -14.46
N SER A 77 8.57 26.63 -14.81
CA SER A 77 9.85 26.84 -14.11
C SER A 77 10.19 28.34 -14.06
N PRO A 78 10.54 28.87 -12.87
CA PRO A 78 10.96 30.29 -12.76
C PRO A 78 12.39 30.53 -13.25
N TYR A 79 13.08 29.49 -13.68
CA TYR A 79 14.46 29.58 -14.18
C TYR A 79 14.51 29.82 -15.69
N SER A 80 15.71 29.94 -16.24
CA SER A 80 15.95 30.32 -17.64
C SER A 80 15.42 29.33 -18.67
N ASP A 81 15.16 28.08 -18.25
CA ASP A 81 14.56 27.05 -19.11
C ASP A 81 13.06 27.29 -19.37
N ALA A 82 12.38 28.03 -18.47
CA ALA A 82 10.95 28.31 -18.54
C ALA A 82 10.11 27.07 -18.84
N GLU A 83 10.55 25.90 -18.37
CA GLU A 83 9.94 24.60 -18.65
C GLU A 83 8.53 24.50 -18.06
N LYS A 84 7.59 23.94 -18.84
CA LYS A 84 6.25 23.64 -18.37
C LYS A 84 6.23 22.27 -17.69
N LEU A 85 5.79 22.23 -16.45
CA LEU A 85 5.74 21.04 -15.59
C LEU A 85 4.32 20.82 -15.08
N VAL A 86 4.01 19.61 -14.65
CA VAL A 86 2.78 19.31 -13.90
C VAL A 86 2.99 19.73 -12.45
N ALA A 87 2.06 20.48 -11.87
CA ALA A 87 2.02 20.79 -10.46
C ALA A 87 1.27 19.66 -9.74
N MET A 88 1.98 18.56 -9.40
CA MET A 88 1.35 17.44 -8.72
C MET A 88 0.96 17.83 -7.30
N PRO A 89 -0.35 17.87 -6.96
CA PRO A 89 -0.81 18.29 -5.63
C PRO A 89 -0.39 17.32 -4.53
N ALA A 90 -0.26 17.83 -3.32
CA ALA A 90 0.01 17.01 -2.14
C ALA A 90 -1.14 16.02 -1.89
N LEU A 91 -0.80 14.75 -1.74
CA LEU A 91 -1.72 13.70 -1.32
C LEU A 91 -1.66 13.56 0.21
N ASN A 92 -2.36 14.47 0.91
CA ASN A 92 -2.43 14.47 2.36
C ASN A 92 -3.32 13.31 2.83
N LEU A 93 -2.84 12.53 3.78
CA LEU A 93 -3.53 11.37 4.31
C LEU A 93 -3.97 11.63 5.75
N ASP A 94 -5.21 11.28 6.09
CA ASP A 94 -5.66 11.26 7.48
C ASP A 94 -5.04 10.09 8.23
N ILE A 95 -4.98 8.91 7.57
CA ILE A 95 -4.50 7.66 8.16
C ILE A 95 -3.66 6.90 7.14
N ALA A 96 -2.50 6.39 7.57
CA ALA A 96 -1.76 5.33 6.90
C ALA A 96 -1.91 4.01 7.68
N LEU A 97 -2.11 2.91 6.94
CA LEU A 97 -2.13 1.55 7.46
C LEU A 97 -0.99 0.79 6.79
N ILE A 98 -0.01 0.37 7.57
CA ILE A 98 1.23 -0.25 7.06
C ILE A 98 1.45 -1.57 7.77
N HIS A 99 1.78 -2.62 7.00
CA HIS A 99 2.15 -3.92 7.53
C HIS A 99 3.66 -4.11 7.47
N VAL A 100 4.26 -4.57 8.58
CA VAL A 100 5.71 -4.71 8.69
C VAL A 100 6.11 -6.08 9.23
N ASN A 101 7.36 -6.49 8.97
CA ASN A 101 7.88 -7.76 9.47
C ASN A 101 8.01 -7.77 11.00
N LYS A 102 8.57 -6.72 11.58
CA LYS A 102 8.77 -6.60 13.03
C LYS A 102 8.52 -5.19 13.52
N SER A 103 8.03 -5.08 14.74
CA SER A 103 7.93 -3.82 15.46
C SER A 103 8.16 -4.02 16.96
N ASP A 104 8.34 -2.91 17.67
CA ASP A 104 8.19 -2.88 19.12
C ASP A 104 6.93 -2.09 19.51
N GLU A 105 6.54 -2.16 20.77
CA GLU A 105 5.37 -1.44 21.30
C GLU A 105 5.50 0.10 21.20
N LYS A 106 6.72 0.61 20.98
CA LYS A 106 7.00 2.06 20.87
C LYS A 106 6.87 2.59 19.43
N GLY A 107 6.64 1.69 18.47
CA GLY A 107 6.51 2.05 17.06
C GLY A 107 7.82 2.05 16.26
N ASN A 108 8.91 1.52 16.80
CA ASN A 108 10.06 1.21 15.94
C ASN A 108 9.70 0.02 15.05
N THR A 109 10.07 0.06 13.77
CA THR A 109 9.66 -0.93 12.76
C THR A 109 10.84 -1.43 11.96
N GLN A 110 10.71 -2.65 11.45
CA GLN A 110 11.62 -3.24 10.46
C GLN A 110 10.83 -3.77 9.26
N ILE A 111 11.21 -3.35 8.07
CA ILE A 111 10.75 -3.87 6.79
C ILE A 111 11.94 -4.60 6.17
N VAL A 112 11.91 -5.93 6.26
CA VAL A 112 13.04 -6.81 5.90
C VAL A 112 12.97 -7.25 4.44
N GLY A 113 11.79 -7.16 3.84
CA GLY A 113 11.58 -7.50 2.43
C GLY A 113 12.47 -6.68 1.48
N PRO A 114 12.67 -7.16 0.25
CA PRO A 114 13.57 -6.53 -0.71
C PRO A 114 13.06 -5.16 -1.18
N ASP A 115 11.77 -4.93 -1.17
CA ASP A 115 11.14 -3.70 -1.59
C ASP A 115 10.20 -3.16 -0.49
N PRO A 116 10.51 -1.99 0.11
CA PRO A 116 9.64 -1.34 1.08
C PRO A 116 8.47 -0.60 0.41
N PHE A 117 8.36 -0.61 -0.91
CA PHE A 117 7.36 0.13 -1.69
C PHE A 117 7.27 1.60 -1.29
N PHE A 118 6.08 2.09 -0.94
CA PHE A 118 5.84 3.48 -0.56
C PHE A 118 5.56 3.67 0.93
N ASP A 119 5.84 2.68 1.74
CA ASP A 119 5.50 2.66 3.18
C ASP A 119 6.04 3.88 3.91
N GLU A 120 7.30 4.27 3.65
CA GLU A 120 7.88 5.49 4.21
C GLU A 120 7.12 6.74 3.81
N LEU A 121 6.74 6.87 2.53
CA LEU A 121 6.01 8.02 2.03
C LEU A 121 4.60 8.08 2.61
N PHE A 122 3.91 6.94 2.74
CA PHE A 122 2.61 6.88 3.40
C PHE A 122 2.70 7.28 4.86
N ALA A 123 3.69 6.77 5.59
CA ALA A 123 3.89 7.14 7.00
C ALA A 123 4.15 8.64 7.18
N ARG A 124 4.94 9.25 6.29
CA ARG A 124 5.28 10.69 6.34
C ARG A 124 4.16 11.60 5.85
N ALA A 125 3.33 11.14 4.93
CA ALA A 125 2.22 11.91 4.36
C ALA A 125 0.96 11.88 5.23
N ALA A 126 0.92 11.03 6.26
CA ALA A 126 -0.27 10.82 7.08
C ALA A 126 -0.26 11.60 8.39
N CYS A 127 -1.45 12.03 8.82
CA CYS A 127 -1.64 12.59 10.16
C CYS A 127 -1.50 11.53 11.26
N LYS A 128 -1.89 10.28 10.96
CA LYS A 128 -1.78 9.13 11.89
C LYS A 128 -1.35 7.90 11.12
N THR A 129 -0.38 7.17 11.67
CA THR A 129 0.09 5.90 11.09
C THR A 129 -0.15 4.76 12.07
N PHE A 130 -0.84 3.73 11.62
CA PHE A 130 -1.03 2.49 12.38
C PHE A 130 -0.26 1.37 11.71
N ILE A 131 0.50 0.65 12.53
CA ILE A 131 1.33 -0.47 12.11
C ILE A 131 0.65 -1.77 12.51
N SER A 132 0.46 -2.69 11.56
CA SER A 132 0.28 -4.10 11.84
C SER A 132 1.61 -4.83 11.65
N SER A 133 1.95 -5.75 12.51
CA SER A 133 3.27 -6.39 12.54
C SER A 133 3.15 -7.90 12.66
N GLU A 134 3.97 -8.63 11.90
CA GLU A 134 4.09 -10.08 12.02
C GLU A 134 4.58 -10.48 13.41
N GLU A 135 5.57 -9.75 13.93
CA GLU A 135 6.13 -9.95 15.26
C GLU A 135 6.24 -8.62 16.00
N VAL A 136 5.80 -8.61 17.27
CA VAL A 136 6.04 -7.51 18.19
C VAL A 136 7.06 -7.97 19.21
N VAL A 137 8.24 -7.35 19.19
CA VAL A 137 9.41 -7.75 19.98
C VAL A 137 9.88 -6.61 20.91
N SER A 138 10.83 -6.88 21.78
CA SER A 138 11.42 -5.83 22.61
C SER A 138 12.26 -4.84 21.77
N THR A 139 12.35 -3.58 22.22
CA THR A 139 13.23 -2.58 21.58
C THR A 139 14.69 -3.05 21.48
N GLN A 140 15.15 -3.80 22.50
CA GLN A 140 16.52 -4.33 22.53
C GLN A 140 16.73 -5.38 21.45
N GLU A 141 15.79 -6.28 21.26
CA GLU A 141 15.84 -7.30 20.23
C GLU A 141 15.77 -6.67 18.82
N LEU A 142 14.86 -5.72 18.62
CA LEU A 142 14.70 -5.01 17.35
C LEU A 142 15.98 -4.23 16.99
N GLY A 143 16.65 -3.60 17.94
CA GLY A 143 17.88 -2.81 17.75
C GLY A 143 19.17 -3.64 17.72
N GLY A 144 19.10 -4.96 18.00
CA GLY A 144 20.28 -5.84 17.99
C GLY A 144 20.85 -6.05 16.60
N ASN A 145 22.17 -6.26 16.50
CA ASN A 145 22.93 -6.58 15.27
C ASN A 145 22.27 -6.06 13.97
N ASP A 146 22.81 -5.10 13.32
CA ASP A 146 22.39 -4.58 12.00
C ASP A 146 20.87 -4.33 11.78
N GLY A 147 20.02 -4.58 12.79
CA GLY A 147 18.57 -4.43 12.70
C GLY A 147 18.12 -3.02 12.29
N ALA A 148 18.90 -2.00 12.66
CA ALA A 148 18.61 -0.61 12.33
C ALA A 148 18.58 -0.33 10.80
N ILE A 149 19.29 -1.11 9.99
CA ILE A 149 19.28 -0.95 8.51
C ILE A 149 17.92 -1.25 7.88
N PHE A 150 17.07 -2.00 8.55
CA PHE A 150 15.71 -2.33 8.10
C PHE A 150 14.66 -1.33 8.58
N SER A 151 15.03 -0.35 9.41
CA SER A 151 14.13 0.73 9.82
C SER A 151 14.04 1.77 8.70
N ARG A 152 12.83 2.00 8.18
CA ARG A 152 12.59 2.87 7.02
C ARG A 152 12.05 4.24 7.39
N PHE A 153 11.44 4.35 8.56
CA PHE A 153 10.89 5.61 9.07
C PHE A 153 10.93 5.66 10.59
N GLU A 154 10.80 6.86 11.14
CA GLU A 154 10.95 7.12 12.56
C GLU A 154 9.67 6.73 13.33
N ARG A 155 9.83 6.17 14.53
CA ARG A 155 8.73 5.84 15.44
C ARG A 155 7.84 7.03 15.80
N SER A 156 8.35 8.24 15.71
CA SER A 156 7.58 9.47 15.96
C SER A 156 6.40 9.66 15.01
N LEU A 157 6.40 8.98 13.86
CA LEU A 157 5.30 8.96 12.90
C LEU A 157 4.22 7.93 13.26
N VAL A 158 4.53 6.97 14.15
CA VAL A 158 3.64 5.85 14.48
C VAL A 158 2.70 6.23 15.61
N THR A 159 1.40 6.06 15.37
CA THR A 159 0.34 6.34 16.34
C THR A 159 -0.01 5.10 17.17
N GLY A 160 0.08 3.92 16.59
CA GLY A 160 -0.22 2.67 17.27
C GLY A 160 0.30 1.44 16.54
N VAL A 161 0.51 0.38 17.30
CA VAL A 161 1.01 -0.93 16.82
C VAL A 161 0.01 -2.01 17.15
N LEU A 162 -0.21 -2.93 16.22
CA LEU A 162 -1.06 -4.09 16.34
C LEU A 162 -0.25 -5.35 15.97
N HIS A 163 -0.29 -6.37 16.82
CA HIS A 163 0.24 -7.69 16.48
C HIS A 163 -0.75 -8.42 15.57
N ALA A 164 -0.32 -8.75 14.37
CA ALA A 164 -1.13 -9.38 13.33
C ALA A 164 -0.29 -10.37 12.50
N PRO A 165 0.09 -11.53 13.08
CA PRO A 165 0.87 -12.54 12.36
C PRO A 165 0.10 -13.03 11.13
N CYS A 166 0.81 -13.25 10.03
CA CYS A 166 0.23 -13.56 8.71
C CYS A 166 -0.70 -12.44 8.18
N GLY A 167 -0.52 -11.20 8.63
CA GLY A 167 -1.44 -10.09 8.35
C GLY A 167 -1.38 -9.57 6.92
N ALA A 168 -0.36 -9.89 6.14
CA ALA A 168 -0.29 -9.56 4.72
C ALA A 168 -0.98 -10.58 3.81
N HIS A 169 -1.30 -11.80 4.32
CA HIS A 169 -1.99 -12.81 3.52
C HIS A 169 -3.31 -12.27 2.94
N PRO A 170 -3.63 -12.49 1.65
CA PRO A 170 -3.03 -13.43 0.68
C PRO A 170 -1.85 -12.89 -0.12
N THR A 171 -1.37 -11.69 0.14
CA THR A 171 -0.12 -11.17 -0.44
C THR A 171 1.10 -11.64 0.36
N SER A 172 2.30 -11.32 -0.10
CA SER A 172 3.53 -11.76 0.54
C SER A 172 3.96 -10.87 1.70
N CYS A 173 4.65 -11.46 2.67
CA CYS A 173 5.46 -10.75 3.66
C CYS A 173 6.86 -11.38 3.70
N ALA A 174 7.67 -11.07 2.70
CA ALA A 174 9.04 -11.62 2.62
C ALA A 174 9.90 -11.15 3.81
N PRO A 175 10.76 -11.99 4.39
CA PRO A 175 11.05 -13.37 3.98
C PRO A 175 10.13 -14.44 4.59
N SER A 176 9.07 -14.06 5.32
CA SER A 176 8.26 -15.00 6.11
C SER A 176 7.39 -15.92 5.23
N TYR A 177 6.72 -15.37 4.22
CA TYR A 177 5.88 -16.14 3.28
C TYR A 177 5.67 -15.40 1.96
N GLY A 178 5.31 -16.16 0.92
CA GLY A 178 5.02 -15.66 -0.42
C GLY A 178 3.55 -15.36 -0.66
N PHE A 179 3.19 -15.17 -1.95
CA PHE A 179 1.80 -14.95 -2.38
C PHE A 179 0.99 -16.25 -2.38
N ASP A 180 -0.21 -16.24 -1.80
CA ASP A 180 -1.18 -17.32 -2.00
C ASP A 180 -1.91 -17.13 -3.34
N ILE A 181 -1.28 -17.62 -4.41
CA ILE A 181 -1.84 -17.55 -5.77
C ILE A 181 -3.20 -18.23 -5.88
N LYS A 182 -3.42 -19.31 -5.12
CA LYS A 182 -4.69 -20.03 -5.13
C LYS A 182 -5.81 -19.16 -4.54
N HIS A 183 -5.55 -18.55 -3.40
CA HIS A 183 -6.50 -17.64 -2.75
C HIS A 183 -6.78 -16.39 -3.60
N LEU A 184 -5.75 -15.81 -4.20
CA LEU A 184 -5.89 -14.64 -5.08
C LEU A 184 -6.71 -14.95 -6.34
N LYS A 185 -6.58 -16.17 -6.90
CA LYS A 185 -7.43 -16.64 -8.01
C LYS A 185 -8.87 -16.82 -7.55
N GLU A 186 -9.09 -17.46 -6.38
CA GLU A 186 -10.44 -17.60 -5.80
C GLU A 186 -11.10 -16.22 -5.60
N TYR A 187 -10.36 -15.22 -5.08
CA TYR A 187 -10.84 -13.85 -4.97
C TYR A 187 -11.23 -13.24 -6.32
N SER A 188 -10.39 -13.39 -7.33
CA SER A 188 -10.68 -12.87 -8.68
C SER A 188 -11.91 -13.53 -9.30
N GLU A 189 -12.10 -14.84 -9.13
CA GLU A 189 -13.25 -15.59 -9.61
C GLU A 189 -14.54 -15.21 -8.88
N ALA A 190 -14.44 -14.84 -7.61
CA ALA A 190 -15.55 -14.41 -6.76
C ALA A 190 -16.21 -13.09 -7.21
N ALA A 191 -15.65 -12.40 -8.20
CA ALA A 191 -16.27 -11.20 -8.76
C ALA A 191 -17.68 -11.43 -9.35
N LYS A 192 -18.06 -12.67 -9.59
CA LYS A 192 -19.40 -13.08 -10.04
C LYS A 192 -20.38 -13.32 -8.88
N SER A 193 -19.88 -13.70 -7.70
CA SER A 193 -20.64 -14.04 -6.51
C SER A 193 -19.85 -13.69 -5.24
N PHE A 194 -19.73 -12.38 -4.97
CA PHE A 194 -18.89 -11.87 -3.89
C PHE A 194 -19.40 -12.21 -2.49
N ASP A 195 -20.71 -12.48 -2.35
CA ASP A 195 -21.33 -12.77 -1.05
C ASP A 195 -20.77 -14.04 -0.43
N GLU A 196 -20.54 -15.09 -1.22
CA GLU A 196 -19.96 -16.35 -0.75
C GLU A 196 -18.52 -16.16 -0.26
N TYR A 197 -17.71 -15.45 -1.04
CA TYR A 197 -16.34 -15.11 -0.67
C TYR A 197 -16.32 -14.26 0.60
N SER A 198 -17.18 -13.25 0.68
CA SER A 198 -17.30 -12.37 1.84
C SER A 198 -17.70 -13.13 3.10
N ALA A 199 -18.67 -14.05 3.01
CA ALA A 199 -19.07 -14.88 4.12
C ALA A 199 -17.94 -15.83 4.58
N LYS A 200 -17.16 -16.34 3.63
CA LYS A 200 -16.06 -17.27 3.91
C LYS A 200 -14.85 -16.57 4.54
N TYR A 201 -14.52 -15.33 4.14
CA TYR A 201 -13.24 -14.72 4.49
C TYR A 201 -13.30 -13.33 5.14
N LEU A 202 -14.32 -12.49 4.86
CA LEU A 202 -14.23 -11.06 5.21
C LEU A 202 -14.94 -10.65 6.51
N ASN A 203 -16.02 -11.33 6.91
CA ASN A 203 -16.78 -10.99 8.12
C ASN A 203 -16.31 -11.82 9.31
N LYS A 204 -15.01 -11.82 9.56
CA LYS A 204 -14.33 -12.68 10.53
C LYS A 204 -13.35 -11.86 11.37
N THR A 205 -13.06 -12.35 12.57
CA THR A 205 -11.89 -11.93 13.33
C THR A 205 -10.62 -12.39 12.61
N HIS A 206 -9.47 -11.81 12.97
CA HIS A 206 -8.19 -12.21 12.41
C HIS A 206 -7.94 -13.74 12.57
N GLN A 207 -8.17 -14.27 13.76
CA GLN A 207 -7.98 -15.70 14.03
C GLN A 207 -8.91 -16.58 13.18
N GLU A 208 -10.19 -16.23 13.10
CA GLU A 208 -11.15 -16.97 12.26
C GLU A 208 -10.79 -16.93 10.77
N TYR A 209 -10.18 -15.80 10.31
CA TYR A 209 -9.65 -15.72 8.95
C TYR A 209 -8.48 -16.68 8.76
N ILE A 210 -7.49 -16.66 9.65
CA ILE A 210 -6.34 -17.56 9.61
C ILE A 210 -6.80 -19.03 9.60
N ASP A 211 -7.73 -19.38 10.46
CA ASP A 211 -8.29 -20.75 10.50
C ASP A 211 -9.00 -21.12 9.19
N SER A 212 -9.69 -20.16 8.56
CA SER A 212 -10.43 -20.39 7.31
C SER A 212 -9.53 -20.64 6.09
N VAL A 213 -8.27 -20.26 6.15
CA VAL A 213 -7.27 -20.50 5.09
C VAL A 213 -6.31 -21.66 5.41
N GLY A 214 -6.60 -22.41 6.45
CA GLY A 214 -5.84 -23.63 6.82
C GLY A 214 -4.82 -23.45 7.92
N GLY A 215 -4.86 -22.31 8.64
CA GLY A 215 -3.99 -22.01 9.76
C GLY A 215 -2.69 -21.29 9.37
N ALA A 216 -2.03 -20.71 10.38
CA ALA A 216 -0.79 -19.96 10.18
C ALA A 216 0.33 -20.79 9.55
N GLU A 217 0.45 -22.07 9.92
CA GLU A 217 1.47 -22.96 9.35
C GLU A 217 1.32 -23.11 7.82
N THR A 218 0.07 -23.16 7.32
CA THR A 218 -0.20 -23.23 5.89
C THR A 218 0.30 -21.96 5.19
N ILE A 219 0.07 -20.79 5.76
CA ILE A 219 0.53 -19.51 5.21
C ILE A 219 2.05 -19.43 5.23
N LEU A 220 2.69 -19.74 6.35
CA LEU A 220 4.15 -19.68 6.51
C LEU A 220 4.91 -20.65 5.61
N ASN A 221 4.24 -21.69 5.12
CA ASN A 221 4.82 -22.62 4.15
C ASN A 221 4.63 -22.19 2.68
N ILE A 222 4.00 -21.06 2.40
CA ILE A 222 3.88 -20.54 1.04
C ILE A 222 5.27 -20.09 0.55
N PRO A 223 5.79 -20.67 -0.55
CA PRO A 223 7.12 -20.35 -1.01
C PRO A 223 7.23 -18.90 -1.50
N LEU A 224 8.37 -18.29 -1.24
CA LEU A 224 8.69 -16.98 -1.80
C LEU A 224 8.79 -17.06 -3.33
N PRO A 225 8.46 -15.98 -4.07
CA PRO A 225 8.67 -15.94 -5.50
C PRO A 225 10.16 -16.11 -5.80
N GLN A 226 10.45 -16.89 -6.81
CA GLN A 226 11.80 -17.04 -7.36
C GLN A 226 11.93 -16.09 -8.56
N PHE A 227 12.92 -15.23 -8.51
CA PHE A 227 13.26 -14.30 -9.59
C PHE A 227 14.40 -14.85 -10.42
#